data_85aaee1dcfe8cac11c810bec17190b66
#
_entry.id   85aaee1dcfe8cac11c810bec17190b66
#
_cell.length_a   1.000
_cell.length_b   1.000
_cell.length_c   1.000
_cell.angle_alpha   90.00
_cell.angle_beta   90.00
_cell.angle_gamma   90.00
#
_symmetry.space_group_name_H-M   'P 1'
#
loop_
_entity.id
_entity.type
_entity.pdbx_description
1 polymer ?
#
loop_
_entity_poly.entity_id
_entity_poly.type
_entity_poly.pdbx_seq_one_letter_code
_entity_poly.pdbx_strand_id
1 'polypeptide(L)'
;MKNILKILVVAIISLLVVGCKEEYSLNYILHQTDNLSIYEIEGKKYVETTEATNYVKLDVDKYGILIAELYPEIAPITVKNFKELISKNFYNNFIFHRVIKDFMIQTGDPNGDGTGGSSEEIKGEFSANGVINDLSHVRGTLSMARRGAVPETEETLNSASSQFFIVHADSTYLDGNYAAFGSVIHGMDVVDIIANVSTDSYDKPVIDQILNNITFVKEYTGGEI
;
A
#
# COMPACT_ATOMS: atom_id res chain seq x y z
N MET A 1 -0.79 -26.67 -35.72
CA MET A 1 -1.14 -27.49 -34.55
C MET A 1 -1.60 -26.53 -33.45
N LYS A 2 -2.85 -26.65 -33.02
CA LYS A 2 -3.47 -25.71 -32.08
C LYS A 2 -2.92 -25.96 -30.68
N ASN A 3 -2.18 -25.00 -30.11
CA ASN A 3 -1.81 -25.03 -28.69
C ASN A 3 -3.08 -24.82 -27.88
N ILE A 4 -3.50 -25.89 -27.21
CA ILE A 4 -4.60 -25.83 -26.25
C ILE A 4 -4.05 -25.19 -24.99
N LEU A 5 -4.42 -23.92 -24.78
CA LEU A 5 -4.19 -23.19 -23.54
C LEU A 5 -4.87 -23.95 -22.40
N LYS A 6 -4.10 -24.67 -21.60
CA LYS A 6 -4.63 -25.26 -20.35
C LYS A 6 -4.73 -24.15 -19.31
N ILE A 7 -5.92 -23.58 -19.21
CA ILE A 7 -6.27 -22.70 -18.09
C ILE A 7 -6.44 -23.60 -16.87
N LEU A 8 -5.47 -23.62 -15.98
CA LEU A 8 -5.63 -24.25 -14.67
C LEU A 8 -6.27 -23.19 -13.75
N VAL A 9 -7.58 -23.24 -13.62
CA VAL A 9 -8.29 -22.51 -12.58
C VAL A 9 -7.97 -23.20 -11.26
N VAL A 10 -7.08 -22.63 -10.47
CA VAL A 10 -6.90 -23.09 -9.08
C VAL A 10 -8.04 -22.49 -8.27
N ALA A 11 -9.12 -23.24 -8.23
CA ALA A 11 -10.26 -22.96 -7.36
C ALA A 11 -9.84 -23.21 -5.90
N ILE A 12 -10.14 -22.23 -5.05
CA ILE A 12 -10.61 -22.35 -3.66
C ILE A 12 -10.13 -23.61 -2.95
N ILE A 13 -9.05 -23.53 -2.20
CA ILE A 13 -8.82 -24.49 -1.12
C ILE A 13 -9.55 -23.97 0.11
N SER A 14 -10.80 -24.39 0.27
CA SER A 14 -11.51 -24.27 1.54
C SER A 14 -10.98 -25.36 2.49
N LEU A 15 -10.08 -25.00 3.37
CA LEU A 15 -9.75 -25.85 4.52
C LEU A 15 -10.78 -25.55 5.63
N LEU A 16 -11.72 -26.49 5.81
CA LEU A 16 -12.64 -26.49 6.95
C LEU A 16 -11.84 -26.71 8.24
N VAL A 17 -11.53 -25.64 8.96
CA VAL A 17 -11.14 -25.70 10.37
C VAL A 17 -12.30 -25.14 11.17
N VAL A 18 -12.98 -26.04 11.91
CA VAL A 18 -14.06 -25.70 12.82
C VAL A 18 -13.49 -24.91 14.00
N GLY A 19 -13.73 -23.61 14.00
CA GLY A 19 -13.45 -22.65 15.06
C GLY A 19 -13.68 -21.27 14.47
N CYS A 20 -14.50 -20.42 15.09
CA CYS A 20 -14.87 -19.09 14.59
C CYS A 20 -13.65 -18.29 14.10
N LYS A 21 -13.31 -18.42 12.83
CA LYS A 21 -12.45 -17.54 12.06
C LYS A 21 -13.29 -17.09 10.88
N GLU A 22 -13.48 -15.78 10.77
CA GLU A 22 -14.00 -15.19 9.54
C GLU A 22 -13.03 -15.60 8.42
N GLU A 23 -13.54 -16.38 7.47
CA GLU A 23 -12.77 -16.86 6.31
C GLU A 23 -12.87 -15.76 5.26
N TYR A 24 -11.86 -14.89 5.19
CA TYR A 24 -11.79 -13.89 4.14
C TYR A 24 -11.42 -14.57 2.82
N SER A 25 -12.22 -14.37 1.78
CA SER A 25 -11.84 -14.76 0.42
C SER A 25 -10.90 -13.71 -0.15
N LEU A 26 -9.87 -14.13 -0.89
CA LEU A 26 -9.00 -13.19 -1.59
C LEU A 26 -9.81 -12.35 -2.57
N ASN A 27 -9.52 -11.07 -2.62
CA ASN A 27 -10.22 -10.08 -3.45
C ASN A 27 -9.78 -10.08 -4.93
N TYR A 28 -8.98 -11.05 -5.34
CA TYR A 28 -8.47 -11.15 -6.70
C TYR A 28 -8.52 -12.60 -7.22
N ILE A 29 -8.48 -12.74 -8.54
CA ILE A 29 -8.31 -14.02 -9.23
C ILE A 29 -6.87 -14.08 -9.75
N LEU A 30 -6.15 -15.16 -9.43
CA LEU A 30 -4.82 -15.41 -9.97
C LEU A 30 -4.91 -16.33 -11.19
N HIS A 31 -4.53 -15.81 -12.35
CA HIS A 31 -4.35 -16.60 -13.56
C HIS A 31 -2.87 -16.91 -13.74
N GLN A 32 -2.51 -18.18 -13.70
CA GLN A 32 -1.13 -18.61 -13.95
C GLN A 32 -1.00 -19.22 -15.34
N THR A 33 -0.02 -18.74 -16.08
CA THR A 33 0.51 -19.36 -17.28
C THR A 33 1.89 -19.94 -16.99
N ASP A 34 2.51 -20.67 -17.93
CA ASP A 34 3.84 -21.26 -17.73
C ASP A 34 4.93 -20.22 -17.35
N ASN A 35 4.71 -18.93 -17.67
CA ASN A 35 5.70 -17.86 -17.48
C ASN A 35 5.18 -16.61 -16.77
N LEU A 36 3.90 -16.56 -16.36
CA LEU A 36 3.30 -15.32 -15.91
C LEU A 36 2.19 -15.51 -14.89
N SER A 37 2.22 -14.72 -13.83
CA SER A 37 1.11 -14.58 -12.88
C SER A 37 0.35 -13.29 -13.19
N ILE A 38 -0.93 -13.42 -13.51
CA ILE A 38 -1.82 -12.28 -13.81
C ILE A 38 -2.84 -12.18 -12.69
N TYR A 39 -2.87 -11.04 -12.03
CA TYR A 39 -3.82 -10.70 -10.98
C TYR A 39 -5.03 -9.99 -11.59
N GLU A 40 -6.22 -10.56 -11.47
CA GLU A 40 -7.47 -9.91 -11.88
C GLU A 40 -8.22 -9.44 -10.64
N ILE A 41 -8.40 -8.13 -10.53
CA ILE A 41 -9.10 -7.47 -9.44
C ILE A 41 -10.07 -6.43 -10.02
N GLU A 42 -11.32 -6.47 -9.58
CA GLU A 42 -12.38 -5.57 -10.03
C GLU A 42 -12.50 -5.48 -11.58
N GLY A 43 -12.26 -6.62 -12.26
CA GLY A 43 -12.33 -6.72 -13.72
C GLY A 43 -11.12 -6.15 -14.48
N LYS A 44 -10.10 -5.68 -13.79
CA LYS A 44 -8.82 -5.25 -14.36
C LYS A 44 -7.75 -6.31 -14.13
N LYS A 45 -6.84 -6.44 -15.10
CA LYS A 45 -5.75 -7.41 -15.04
C LYS A 45 -4.41 -6.71 -14.93
N TYR A 46 -3.59 -7.19 -14.03
CA TYR A 46 -2.26 -6.67 -13.76
C TYR A 46 -1.21 -7.78 -13.77
N VAL A 47 -0.01 -7.43 -14.19
CA VAL A 47 1.15 -8.32 -14.16
C VAL A 47 2.30 -7.62 -13.46
N GLU A 48 3.02 -8.37 -12.63
CA GLU A 48 4.23 -7.85 -12.00
C GLU A 48 5.31 -7.55 -13.03
N THR A 49 6.09 -6.52 -12.75
CA THR A 49 7.22 -6.09 -13.59
C THR A 49 8.37 -5.63 -12.72
N THR A 50 9.59 -5.75 -13.24
CA THR A 50 10.79 -5.14 -12.63
C THR A 50 10.99 -3.68 -13.05
N GLU A 51 10.22 -3.21 -14.03
CA GLU A 51 10.22 -1.82 -14.46
C GLU A 51 9.51 -0.96 -13.41
N ALA A 52 10.12 0.16 -13.02
CA ALA A 52 9.58 1.08 -12.03
C ALA A 52 8.43 1.92 -12.63
N THR A 53 7.26 1.32 -12.72
CA THR A 53 6.02 1.98 -13.20
C THR A 53 5.45 2.92 -12.14
N ASN A 54 4.33 3.60 -12.48
CA ASN A 54 3.55 4.36 -11.48
C ASN A 54 2.46 3.50 -10.80
N TYR A 55 2.32 2.23 -11.18
CA TYR A 55 1.37 1.30 -10.54
C TYR A 55 2.11 0.32 -9.67
N VAL A 56 1.61 0.15 -8.45
CA VAL A 56 2.17 -0.78 -7.47
C VAL A 56 1.09 -1.70 -6.93
N LYS A 57 1.48 -2.94 -6.66
CA LYS A 57 0.68 -3.93 -5.93
C LYS A 57 1.21 -4.02 -4.51
N LEU A 58 0.33 -3.85 -3.53
CA LEU A 58 0.59 -4.17 -2.13
C LEU A 58 -0.08 -5.52 -1.85
N ASP A 59 0.69 -6.52 -1.45
CA ASP A 59 0.20 -7.85 -1.11
C ASP A 59 0.04 -7.96 0.41
N VAL A 60 -1.18 -8.17 0.87
CA VAL A 60 -1.52 -8.25 2.29
C VAL A 60 -1.88 -9.68 2.66
N ASP A 61 -1.16 -10.23 3.63
CA ASP A 61 -1.36 -11.61 4.09
C ASP A 61 -2.83 -11.87 4.46
N LYS A 62 -3.40 -12.97 3.95
CA LYS A 62 -4.79 -13.45 4.17
C LYS A 62 -5.90 -12.64 3.53
N TYR A 63 -5.68 -11.34 3.22
CA TYR A 63 -6.77 -10.46 2.80
C TYR A 63 -6.77 -10.16 1.30
N GLY A 64 -5.60 -10.27 0.64
CA GLY A 64 -5.51 -10.06 -0.79
C GLY A 64 -4.58 -8.92 -1.18
N ILE A 65 -4.93 -8.20 -2.23
CA ILE A 65 -4.06 -7.18 -2.82
C ILE A 65 -4.75 -5.82 -2.93
N LEU A 66 -3.91 -4.78 -2.89
CA LEU A 66 -4.26 -3.42 -3.25
C LEU A 66 -3.50 -3.07 -4.52
N ILE A 67 -4.12 -2.37 -5.45
CA ILE A 67 -3.43 -1.71 -6.56
C ILE A 67 -3.51 -0.21 -6.31
N ALA A 68 -2.35 0.45 -6.31
CA ALA A 68 -2.27 1.89 -6.15
C ALA A 68 -1.54 2.54 -7.33
N GLU A 69 -1.97 3.75 -7.65
CA GLU A 69 -1.32 4.63 -8.61
C GLU A 69 -0.53 5.72 -7.87
N LEU A 70 0.71 5.94 -8.30
CA LEU A 70 1.62 6.94 -7.75
C LEU A 70 1.64 8.18 -8.66
N TYR A 71 1.72 9.37 -8.07
CA TYR A 71 1.63 10.66 -8.77
C TYR A 71 2.96 11.44 -8.70
N PRO A 72 3.97 11.06 -9.53
CA PRO A 72 5.28 11.73 -9.53
C PRO A 72 5.22 13.21 -9.97
N GLU A 73 4.16 13.62 -10.64
CA GLU A 73 3.91 15.03 -11.00
C GLU A 73 3.48 15.89 -9.80
N ILE A 74 2.93 15.26 -8.73
CA ILE A 74 2.49 15.94 -7.51
C ILE A 74 3.58 15.91 -6.45
N ALA A 75 4.19 14.74 -6.24
CA ALA A 75 5.20 14.52 -5.20
C ALA A 75 6.44 13.75 -5.75
N PRO A 76 7.25 14.40 -6.60
CA PRO A 76 8.34 13.73 -7.31
C PRO A 76 9.41 13.12 -6.40
N ILE A 77 9.80 13.81 -5.31
CA ILE A 77 10.81 13.33 -4.36
C ILE A 77 10.27 12.12 -3.60
N THR A 78 9.04 12.21 -3.12
CA THR A 78 8.35 11.15 -2.38
C THR A 78 8.17 9.90 -3.25
N VAL A 79 7.64 10.05 -4.46
CA VAL A 79 7.44 8.91 -5.38
C VAL A 79 8.77 8.28 -5.77
N LYS A 80 9.82 9.07 -6.02
CA LYS A 80 11.15 8.55 -6.30
C LYS A 80 11.67 7.71 -5.15
N ASN A 81 11.65 8.23 -3.92
CA ASN A 81 12.06 7.51 -2.72
C ASN A 81 11.27 6.22 -2.52
N PHE A 82 9.95 6.28 -2.65
CA PHE A 82 9.07 5.11 -2.51
C PHE A 82 9.42 4.01 -3.53
N LYS A 83 9.63 4.37 -4.80
CA LYS A 83 10.05 3.43 -5.85
C LYS A 83 11.44 2.83 -5.61
N GLU A 84 12.38 3.61 -5.11
CA GLU A 84 13.73 3.11 -4.77
C GLU A 84 13.66 2.08 -3.62
N LEU A 85 12.82 2.32 -2.62
CA LEU A 85 12.60 1.38 -1.51
C LEU A 85 11.91 0.09 -2.00
N ILE A 86 10.92 0.18 -2.89
CA ILE A 86 10.30 -0.99 -3.53
C ILE A 86 11.36 -1.81 -4.30
N SER A 87 12.18 -1.16 -5.12
CA SER A 87 13.23 -1.82 -5.91
C SER A 87 14.26 -2.57 -5.05
N LYS A 88 14.42 -2.16 -3.78
CA LYS A 88 15.29 -2.80 -2.78
C LYS A 88 14.56 -3.86 -1.95
N ASN A 89 13.28 -4.16 -2.24
CA ASN A 89 12.42 -5.03 -1.44
C ASN A 89 12.32 -4.59 0.03
N PHE A 90 12.44 -3.30 0.31
CA PHE A 90 12.52 -2.75 1.67
C PHE A 90 11.24 -3.04 2.48
N TYR A 91 10.09 -3.01 1.83
CA TYR A 91 8.78 -3.16 2.49
C TYR A 91 8.36 -4.60 2.77
N ASN A 92 9.22 -5.59 2.47
CA ASN A 92 8.84 -6.99 2.61
C ASN A 92 8.67 -7.41 4.07
N ASN A 93 7.54 -8.06 4.35
CA ASN A 93 7.15 -8.59 5.66
C ASN A 93 7.02 -7.52 6.76
N PHE A 94 6.67 -6.31 6.40
CA PHE A 94 6.34 -5.27 7.38
C PHE A 94 4.92 -5.47 7.90
N ILE A 95 4.62 -4.83 9.03
CA ILE A 95 3.29 -4.84 9.60
C ILE A 95 2.61 -3.48 9.47
N PHE A 96 1.29 -3.47 9.48
CA PHE A 96 0.53 -2.26 9.77
C PHE A 96 0.58 -2.01 11.28
N HIS A 97 1.56 -1.24 11.72
CA HIS A 97 1.87 -1.04 13.13
C HIS A 97 0.95 -0.04 13.83
N ARG A 98 0.18 0.77 13.07
CA ARG A 98 -0.81 1.70 13.59
C ARG A 98 -2.04 1.71 12.70
N VAL A 99 -3.20 1.45 13.32
CA VAL A 99 -4.49 1.36 12.64
C VAL A 99 -5.54 2.12 13.43
N ILE A 100 -6.16 3.10 12.78
CA ILE A 100 -7.26 3.86 13.38
C ILE A 100 -8.45 3.81 12.42
N LYS A 101 -9.52 3.15 12.88
CA LYS A 101 -10.79 3.11 12.14
C LYS A 101 -11.29 4.52 11.87
N ASP A 102 -11.87 4.72 10.69
CA ASP A 102 -12.38 5.99 10.19
C ASP A 102 -11.32 7.09 10.07
N PHE A 103 -10.03 6.68 10.00
CA PHE A 103 -8.91 7.56 9.74
C PHE A 103 -7.92 6.95 8.74
N MET A 104 -7.02 6.05 9.16
CA MET A 104 -5.96 5.50 8.30
C MET A 104 -5.40 4.17 8.81
N ILE A 105 -4.68 3.47 7.94
CA ILE A 105 -3.80 2.35 8.27
C ILE A 105 -2.37 2.72 7.90
N GLN A 106 -1.40 2.53 8.80
CA GLN A 106 0.00 2.98 8.65
C GLN A 106 0.97 1.79 8.72
N THR A 107 1.96 1.81 7.81
CA THR A 107 3.00 0.79 7.67
C THR A 107 4.34 1.44 7.24
N GLY A 108 5.31 0.64 6.81
CA GLY A 108 6.59 1.13 6.29
C GLY A 108 7.66 1.33 7.36
N ASP A 109 7.43 0.84 8.57
CA ASP A 109 8.38 0.86 9.67
C ASP A 109 9.06 -0.50 9.84
N PRO A 110 10.40 -0.60 9.66
CA PRO A 110 11.13 -1.85 9.88
C PRO A 110 11.13 -2.34 11.35
N ASN A 111 10.92 -1.43 12.31
CA ASN A 111 10.83 -1.80 13.73
C ASN A 111 9.41 -2.28 14.12
N GLY A 112 8.38 -1.86 13.37
CA GLY A 112 6.99 -2.22 13.64
C GLY A 112 6.42 -1.62 14.93
N ASP A 113 6.96 -0.49 15.39
CA ASP A 113 6.54 0.23 16.60
C ASP A 113 6.38 1.75 16.40
N GLY A 114 6.53 2.23 15.17
CA GLY A 114 6.42 3.64 14.78
C GLY A 114 7.73 4.43 14.87
N THR A 115 8.82 3.82 15.37
CA THR A 115 10.10 4.53 15.61
C THR A 115 11.11 4.41 14.48
N GLY A 116 10.93 3.40 13.61
CA GLY A 116 11.86 3.10 12.53
C GLY A 116 11.58 3.85 11.23
N GLY A 117 12.49 3.64 10.27
CA GLY A 117 12.39 4.21 8.93
C GLY A 117 13.52 3.74 8.04
N SER A 118 13.56 4.21 6.80
CA SER A 118 14.75 4.06 5.95
C SER A 118 15.88 4.95 6.43
N SER A 119 17.10 4.71 5.92
CA SER A 119 18.31 5.46 6.33
C SER A 119 18.30 6.93 5.90
N GLU A 120 17.45 7.31 4.96
CA GLU A 120 17.39 8.65 4.38
C GLU A 120 16.04 9.29 4.65
N GLU A 121 16.06 10.52 5.15
CA GLU A 121 14.89 11.38 5.26
C GLU A 121 14.76 12.24 4.01
N ILE A 122 13.54 12.54 3.62
CA ILE A 122 13.23 13.30 2.41
C ILE A 122 12.51 14.61 2.74
N LYS A 123 12.65 15.60 1.86
CA LYS A 123 11.90 16.84 1.94
C LYS A 123 10.40 16.53 1.86
N GLY A 124 9.63 17.10 2.80
CA GLY A 124 8.19 17.02 2.78
C GLY A 124 7.58 17.84 1.65
N GLU A 125 6.82 17.21 0.78
CA GLU A 125 6.20 17.84 -0.38
C GLU A 125 4.74 18.20 -0.08
N PHE A 126 4.55 19.31 0.68
CA PHE A 126 3.24 19.85 1.05
C PHE A 126 3.30 21.35 1.32
N SER A 127 2.16 22.03 1.33
CA SER A 127 2.06 23.49 1.33
C SER A 127 2.70 24.17 2.54
N ALA A 128 2.58 23.61 3.74
CA ALA A 128 3.23 24.14 4.95
C ALA A 128 4.77 24.10 4.88
N ASN A 129 5.33 23.29 3.98
CA ASN A 129 6.76 23.20 3.69
C ASN A 129 7.16 23.90 2.37
N GLY A 130 6.29 24.76 1.84
CA GLY A 130 6.55 25.55 0.64
C GLY A 130 6.50 24.78 -0.67
N VAL A 131 5.87 23.61 -0.71
CA VAL A 131 5.68 22.81 -1.93
C VAL A 131 4.20 22.69 -2.23
N ILE A 132 3.78 23.02 -3.46
CA ILE A 132 2.40 22.82 -3.87
C ILE A 132 2.11 21.33 -3.98
N ASN A 133 1.10 20.88 -3.26
CA ASN A 133 0.57 19.53 -3.33
C ASN A 133 -0.94 19.62 -3.06
N ASP A 134 -1.72 19.55 -4.13
CA ASP A 134 -3.17 19.73 -4.09
C ASP A 134 -3.92 18.38 -4.01
N LEU A 135 -3.19 17.27 -3.81
CA LEU A 135 -3.81 15.96 -3.60
C LEU A 135 -4.43 15.92 -2.21
N SER A 136 -5.76 15.81 -2.17
CA SER A 136 -6.50 15.77 -0.92
C SER A 136 -6.43 14.41 -0.24
N HIS A 137 -6.42 14.39 1.09
CA HIS A 137 -6.45 13.19 1.93
C HIS A 137 -7.87 12.64 2.02
N VAL A 138 -8.41 12.19 0.88
CA VAL A 138 -9.67 11.46 0.80
C VAL A 138 -9.43 9.96 0.90
N ARG A 139 -10.51 9.18 1.07
CA ARG A 139 -10.45 7.72 1.13
C ARG A 139 -9.59 7.14 -0.02
N GLY A 140 -8.62 6.31 0.31
CA GLY A 140 -7.68 5.66 -0.60
C GLY A 140 -6.37 6.41 -0.84
N THR A 141 -6.24 7.68 -0.44
CA THR A 141 -5.00 8.44 -0.61
C THR A 141 -3.84 7.80 0.15
N LEU A 142 -2.69 7.65 -0.53
CA LEU A 142 -1.41 7.30 0.08
C LEU A 142 -0.67 8.58 0.47
N SER A 143 -0.19 8.66 1.71
CA SER A 143 0.53 9.82 2.21
C SER A 143 1.69 9.42 3.13
N MET A 144 2.79 10.20 3.12
CA MET A 144 3.94 9.93 3.97
C MET A 144 3.68 10.31 5.42
N ALA A 145 4.04 9.41 6.33
CA ALA A 145 4.17 9.76 7.73
C ALA A 145 5.47 10.53 7.97
N ARG A 146 5.47 11.38 9.00
CA ARG A 146 6.62 12.19 9.43
C ARG A 146 6.60 12.41 10.94
N ARG A 147 7.71 12.83 11.51
CA ARG A 147 7.73 13.23 12.92
C ARG A 147 6.91 14.54 13.09
N GLY A 148 6.17 14.60 14.17
CA GLY A 148 5.48 15.83 14.59
C GLY A 148 6.26 16.57 15.67
N ALA A 149 6.10 17.90 15.75
CA ALA A 149 6.56 18.71 16.87
C ALA A 149 5.62 19.90 17.09
N VAL A 150 5.69 20.47 18.29
CA VAL A 150 4.98 21.72 18.61
C VAL A 150 5.96 22.67 19.29
N PRO A 151 6.38 23.76 18.63
CA PRO A 151 6.04 24.13 17.25
C PRO A 151 6.71 23.21 16.22
N GLU A 152 6.16 23.15 15.00
CA GLU A 152 6.78 22.47 13.85
C GLU A 152 8.14 23.10 13.54
N THR A 153 9.11 22.25 13.13
CA THR A 153 10.46 22.69 12.76
C THR A 153 10.79 22.21 11.34
N GLU A 154 11.78 22.84 10.71
CA GLU A 154 12.26 22.39 9.40
C GLU A 154 12.68 20.91 9.42
N GLU A 155 13.30 20.47 10.51
CA GLU A 155 13.67 19.06 10.71
C GLU A 155 12.45 18.14 10.68
N THR A 156 11.37 18.47 11.40
CA THR A 156 10.17 17.65 11.44
C THR A 156 9.36 17.70 10.14
N LEU A 157 9.37 18.83 9.45
CA LEU A 157 8.74 18.96 8.13
C LEU A 157 9.45 18.11 7.05
N ASN A 158 10.74 17.83 7.22
CA ASN A 158 11.57 17.06 6.30
C ASN A 158 11.99 15.68 6.87
N SER A 159 11.18 15.08 7.72
CA SER A 159 11.50 13.83 8.43
C SER A 159 10.79 12.59 7.89
N ALA A 160 10.10 12.70 6.77
CA ALA A 160 9.53 11.53 6.10
C ALA A 160 10.66 10.63 5.56
N SER A 161 10.50 9.30 5.64
CA SER A 161 11.50 8.36 5.12
C SER A 161 10.84 7.18 4.40
N SER A 162 10.37 6.17 5.13
CA SER A 162 9.70 5.00 4.54
C SER A 162 8.29 4.78 5.04
N GLN A 163 7.92 5.31 6.22
CA GLN A 163 6.58 5.12 6.75
C GLN A 163 5.54 5.88 5.94
N PHE A 164 4.45 5.21 5.60
CA PHE A 164 3.31 5.80 4.91
C PHE A 164 1.99 5.27 5.45
N PHE A 165 0.92 5.97 5.17
CA PHE A 165 -0.43 5.55 5.53
C PHE A 165 -1.37 5.60 4.33
N ILE A 166 -2.41 4.78 4.39
CA ILE A 166 -3.52 4.76 3.46
C ILE A 166 -4.75 5.29 4.19
N VAL A 167 -5.35 6.33 3.64
CA VAL A 167 -6.53 6.97 4.23
C VAL A 167 -7.75 6.04 4.11
N HIS A 168 -8.33 5.68 5.25
CA HIS A 168 -9.53 4.85 5.31
C HIS A 168 -10.82 5.67 5.13
N ALA A 169 -10.88 6.87 5.74
CA ALA A 169 -11.99 7.80 5.59
C ALA A 169 -11.44 9.23 5.39
N ASP A 170 -12.20 10.06 4.69
CA ASP A 170 -11.80 11.43 4.33
C ASP A 170 -11.21 12.20 5.51
N SER A 171 -9.97 12.66 5.36
CA SER A 171 -9.16 13.29 6.40
C SER A 171 -8.50 14.57 5.89
N THR A 172 -9.31 15.41 5.22
CA THR A 172 -8.86 16.64 4.54
C THR A 172 -8.19 17.65 5.45
N TYR A 173 -8.32 17.51 6.77
CA TYR A 173 -7.57 18.32 7.75
C TYR A 173 -6.05 18.08 7.70
N LEU A 174 -5.59 17.02 7.01
CA LEU A 174 -4.17 16.74 6.75
C LEU A 174 -3.64 17.49 5.53
N ASP A 175 -4.53 18.02 4.67
CA ASP A 175 -4.14 18.72 3.44
C ASP A 175 -3.21 19.89 3.76
N GLY A 176 -2.16 20.01 2.96
CA GLY A 176 -1.13 21.00 3.15
C GLY A 176 -0.13 20.74 4.28
N ASN A 177 -0.27 19.66 5.08
CA ASN A 177 0.62 19.29 6.18
C ASN A 177 1.33 17.96 6.02
N TYR A 178 0.87 17.12 5.08
CA TYR A 178 1.45 15.82 4.76
C TYR A 178 1.60 15.65 3.25
N ALA A 179 2.60 14.87 2.83
CA ALA A 179 2.90 14.61 1.44
C ALA A 179 2.03 13.46 0.90
N ALA A 180 0.86 13.77 0.40
CA ALA A 180 0.06 12.83 -0.38
C ALA A 180 0.75 12.58 -1.73
N PHE A 181 0.85 11.29 -2.16
CA PHE A 181 1.68 10.93 -3.32
C PHE A 181 1.10 9.85 -4.23
N GLY A 182 -0.11 9.37 -3.93
CA GLY A 182 -0.77 8.34 -4.71
C GLY A 182 -2.17 8.02 -4.18
N SER A 183 -2.84 7.09 -4.85
CA SER A 183 -4.16 6.62 -4.43
C SER A 183 -4.35 5.13 -4.72
N VAL A 184 -5.04 4.42 -3.83
CA VAL A 184 -5.54 3.06 -4.09
C VAL A 184 -6.62 3.16 -5.16
N ILE A 185 -6.46 2.41 -6.25
CA ILE A 185 -7.41 2.35 -7.37
C ILE A 185 -8.23 1.07 -7.38
N HIS A 186 -7.73 0.00 -6.73
CA HIS A 186 -8.45 -1.25 -6.52
C HIS A 186 -8.09 -1.87 -5.16
N GLY A 187 -9.02 -2.57 -4.54
CA GLY A 187 -8.78 -3.33 -3.31
C GLY A 187 -9.00 -2.55 -2.01
N MET A 188 -9.81 -1.49 -2.03
CA MET A 188 -10.14 -0.74 -0.80
C MET A 188 -10.87 -1.57 0.27
N ASP A 189 -11.47 -2.69 -0.10
CA ASP A 189 -12.03 -3.69 0.83
C ASP A 189 -10.96 -4.27 1.78
N VAL A 190 -9.73 -4.45 1.31
CA VAL A 190 -8.61 -4.89 2.16
C VAL A 190 -8.27 -3.81 3.20
N VAL A 191 -8.29 -2.53 2.82
CA VAL A 191 -8.11 -1.42 3.77
C VAL A 191 -9.20 -1.43 4.82
N ASP A 192 -10.46 -1.68 4.42
CA ASP A 192 -11.61 -1.76 5.33
C ASP A 192 -11.45 -2.91 6.33
N ILE A 193 -11.00 -4.08 5.89
CA ILE A 193 -10.76 -5.21 6.77
C ILE A 193 -9.70 -4.85 7.82
N ILE A 194 -8.55 -4.31 7.39
CA ILE A 194 -7.47 -3.92 8.31
C ILE A 194 -7.93 -2.82 9.27
N ALA A 195 -8.65 -1.82 8.78
CA ALA A 195 -9.13 -0.71 9.61
C ALA A 195 -10.14 -1.13 10.70
N ASN A 196 -10.74 -2.31 10.56
CA ASN A 196 -11.71 -2.85 11.52
C ASN A 196 -11.14 -3.91 12.48
N VAL A 197 -9.83 -4.21 12.44
CA VAL A 197 -9.23 -5.15 13.41
C VAL A 197 -9.17 -4.53 14.81
N SER A 198 -9.13 -5.39 15.82
CA SER A 198 -8.93 -4.92 17.21
C SER A 198 -7.51 -4.38 17.40
N THR A 199 -7.40 -3.23 18.05
CA THR A 199 -6.14 -2.56 18.38
C THR A 199 -5.96 -2.43 19.88
N ASP A 200 -4.73 -2.22 20.32
CA ASP A 200 -4.39 -1.86 21.69
C ASP A 200 -4.56 -0.33 21.96
N SER A 201 -4.15 0.12 23.13
CA SER A 201 -4.24 1.54 23.54
C SER A 201 -3.28 2.47 22.77
N TYR A 202 -2.40 1.95 21.92
CA TYR A 202 -1.48 2.68 21.07
C TYR A 202 -1.85 2.56 19.57
N ASP A 203 -3.09 2.16 19.28
CA ASP A 203 -3.61 1.92 17.94
C ASP A 203 -2.89 0.78 17.17
N LYS A 204 -2.10 -0.06 17.85
CA LYS A 204 -1.44 -1.20 17.23
C LYS A 204 -2.39 -2.39 17.17
N PRO A 205 -2.55 -3.07 16.00
CA PRO A 205 -3.33 -4.29 15.91
C PRO A 205 -2.88 -5.35 16.92
N VAL A 206 -3.85 -5.94 17.65
CA VAL A 206 -3.58 -7.01 18.64
C VAL A 206 -2.98 -8.26 17.98
N ILE A 207 -3.33 -8.47 16.71
CA ILE A 207 -2.74 -9.50 15.86
C ILE A 207 -2.09 -8.77 14.68
N ASP A 208 -0.82 -9.02 14.42
CA ASP A 208 -0.09 -8.37 13.35
C ASP A 208 -0.79 -8.56 12.00
N GLN A 209 -0.97 -7.46 11.30
CA GLN A 209 -1.47 -7.40 9.93
C GLN A 209 -0.26 -7.22 9.01
N ILE A 210 0.03 -8.23 8.18
CA ILE A 210 1.31 -8.32 7.47
C ILE A 210 1.16 -7.81 6.04
N LEU A 211 2.00 -6.86 5.66
CA LEU A 211 2.29 -6.48 4.30
C LEU A 211 3.40 -7.42 3.78
N ASN A 212 3.02 -8.41 2.97
CA ASN A 212 3.97 -9.39 2.43
C ASN A 212 5.05 -8.71 1.57
N ASN A 213 4.64 -7.86 0.65
CA ASN A 213 5.53 -7.09 -0.22
C ASN A 213 4.78 -5.95 -0.94
N ILE A 214 5.58 -5.07 -1.55
CA ILE A 214 5.11 -4.12 -2.56
C ILE A 214 5.91 -4.37 -3.84
N THR A 215 5.22 -4.56 -4.97
CA THR A 215 5.85 -4.80 -6.28
C THR A 215 5.30 -3.84 -7.33
N PHE A 216 6.09 -3.55 -8.36
CA PHE A 216 5.59 -2.81 -9.51
C PHE A 216 4.70 -3.70 -10.36
N VAL A 217 3.65 -3.12 -10.91
CA VAL A 217 2.75 -3.78 -11.84
C VAL A 217 2.50 -2.91 -13.07
N LYS A 218 2.02 -3.54 -14.13
CA LYS A 218 1.45 -2.88 -15.30
C LYS A 218 0.14 -3.55 -15.68
N GLU A 219 -0.76 -2.80 -16.31
CA GLU A 219 -2.02 -3.36 -16.81
C GLU A 219 -1.72 -4.41 -17.89
N TYR A 220 -2.36 -5.56 -17.80
CA TYR A 220 -2.24 -6.63 -18.78
C TYR A 220 -3.30 -6.46 -19.87
N THR A 221 -2.88 -6.12 -21.07
CA THR A 221 -3.77 -5.85 -22.21
C THR A 221 -3.89 -7.01 -23.19
N GLY A 222 -3.28 -8.18 -22.88
CA GLY A 222 -3.39 -9.38 -23.73
C GLY A 222 -2.42 -9.45 -24.91
N GLY A 223 -1.39 -8.61 -24.96
CA GLY A 223 -0.28 -8.70 -25.92
C GLY A 223 0.87 -9.58 -25.44
N GLU A 224 1.84 -9.89 -26.34
CA GLU A 224 3.09 -10.53 -25.94
C GLU A 224 3.82 -9.67 -24.91
N ILE A 225 4.27 -10.31 -23.82
CA ILE A 225 5.06 -9.72 -22.74
C ILE A 225 6.51 -10.14 -22.95
#